data_6ab8fc124d89d62c956cc1e9057cc8ff
#
_entry.id   6ab8fc124d89d62c956cc1e9057cc8ff
#
_cell.length_a   1.000
_cell.length_b   1.000
_cell.length_c   1.000
_cell.angle_alpha   90.00
_cell.angle_beta   90.00
_cell.angle_gamma   90.00
#
_symmetry.space_group_name_H-M   'P 1'
#
loop_
_entity.id
_entity.type
_entity.pdbx_description
1 polymer ?
#
loop_
_entity_poly.entity_id
_entity_poly.type
_entity_poly.pdbx_seq_one_letter_code
_entity_poly.pdbx_strand_id
1 'polypeptide(L)'
;MIAVSLIFLGSKTDLLKENYSHLETGISGYFAVLFLGILFFLHIYISVLRISDRKNAFFSALPFLTACILPSALQPSSLLANLHLILAYCSTGLSILFTVKNLCFSNKKRKMIAFFLFGLLLCAGVYAYSIHLSVNTLSELFYCAGILLCDLYFYF
;
A
#
# COMPACT_ATOMS: atom_id res chain seq x y z
N MET A 1 -13.81 5.18 -3.26
CA MET A 1 -12.95 6.36 -3.01
C MET A 1 -11.48 6.05 -3.22
N ILE A 2 -10.86 5.12 -2.47
CA ILE A 2 -9.42 4.80 -2.57
C ILE A 2 -9.00 4.46 -4.01
N ALA A 3 -9.71 3.55 -4.70
CA ALA A 3 -9.39 3.17 -6.07
C ALA A 3 -9.39 4.35 -7.05
N VAL A 4 -10.35 5.27 -6.91
CA VAL A 4 -10.42 6.48 -7.73
C VAL A 4 -9.24 7.40 -7.46
N SER A 5 -8.87 7.58 -6.17
CA SER A 5 -7.70 8.38 -5.80
C SER A 5 -6.40 7.79 -6.33
N LEU A 6 -6.22 6.47 -6.28
CA LEU A 6 -5.06 5.78 -6.84
C LEU A 6 -4.93 5.99 -8.36
N ILE A 7 -6.03 5.80 -9.09
CA ILE A 7 -6.05 5.98 -10.56
C ILE A 7 -5.76 7.45 -10.90
N PHE A 8 -6.41 8.38 -10.21
CA PHE A 8 -6.20 9.81 -10.45
C PHE A 8 -4.76 10.24 -10.16
N LEU A 9 -4.18 9.83 -9.04
CA LEU A 9 -2.79 10.14 -8.71
C LEU A 9 -1.82 9.44 -9.67
N GLY A 10 -2.08 8.18 -10.02
CA GLY A 10 -1.27 7.44 -10.99
C GLY A 10 -1.25 8.09 -12.38
N SER A 11 -2.33 8.75 -12.80
CA SER A 11 -2.36 9.49 -14.07
C SER A 11 -1.50 10.75 -14.09
N LYS A 12 -0.95 11.18 -12.94
CA LYS A 12 -0.07 12.34 -12.80
C LYS A 12 1.41 11.97 -12.76
N THR A 13 1.75 10.69 -12.79
CA THR A 13 3.12 10.18 -12.72
C THR A 13 3.48 9.39 -13.98
N ASP A 14 4.77 9.30 -14.29
CA ASP A 14 5.26 8.29 -15.24
C ASP A 14 5.21 6.92 -14.55
N LEU A 15 4.27 6.08 -14.98
CA LEU A 15 3.93 4.81 -14.32
C LEU A 15 5.12 3.87 -14.13
N LEU A 16 6.13 3.97 -14.98
CA LEU A 16 7.29 3.06 -14.95
C LEU A 16 8.52 3.68 -14.30
N LYS A 17 8.64 5.01 -14.28
CA LYS A 17 9.85 5.70 -13.82
C LYS A 17 9.69 6.37 -12.46
N GLU A 18 8.46 6.80 -12.15
CA GLU A 18 8.16 7.54 -10.93
C GLU A 18 7.35 6.66 -9.96
N ASN A 19 7.30 7.04 -8.70
CA ASN A 19 6.44 6.46 -7.68
C ASN A 19 5.47 7.51 -7.15
N TYR A 20 4.47 7.12 -6.37
CA TYR A 20 3.53 8.08 -5.77
C TYR A 20 4.22 9.11 -4.87
N SER A 21 5.31 8.74 -4.21
CA SER A 21 6.06 9.67 -3.38
C SER A 21 6.75 10.78 -4.19
N HIS A 22 6.94 10.61 -5.50
CA HIS A 22 7.44 11.69 -6.37
C HIS A 22 6.46 12.87 -6.46
N LEU A 23 5.16 12.62 -6.27
CA LEU A 23 4.13 13.68 -6.19
C LEU A 23 4.33 14.61 -4.98
N GLU A 24 5.07 14.18 -3.95
CA GLU A 24 5.35 14.96 -2.75
C GLU A 24 6.31 16.14 -2.99
N THR A 25 6.85 16.29 -4.20
CA THR A 25 7.71 17.44 -4.56
C THR A 25 7.01 18.80 -4.44
N GLY A 26 5.66 18.81 -4.48
CA GLY A 26 4.84 20.00 -4.27
C GLY A 26 3.91 19.85 -3.08
N ILE A 27 3.52 21.00 -2.48
CA ILE A 27 2.62 21.05 -1.31
C ILE A 27 1.30 20.29 -1.58
N SER A 28 0.70 20.52 -2.75
CA SER A 28 -0.56 19.85 -3.14
C SER A 28 -0.38 18.34 -3.32
N GLY A 29 0.75 17.90 -3.87
CA GLY A 29 1.08 16.49 -4.03
C GLY A 29 1.32 15.80 -2.69
N TYR A 30 2.05 16.44 -1.78
CA TYR A 30 2.25 15.93 -0.43
C TYR A 30 0.92 15.69 0.30
N PHE A 31 0.00 16.67 0.28
CA PHE A 31 -1.31 16.49 0.88
C PHE A 31 -2.14 15.39 0.20
N ALA A 32 -2.01 15.22 -1.12
CA ALA A 32 -2.69 14.15 -1.83
C ALA A 32 -2.18 12.75 -1.42
N VAL A 33 -0.87 12.57 -1.28
CA VAL A 33 -0.26 11.32 -0.81
C VAL A 33 -0.60 11.07 0.66
N LEU A 34 -0.55 12.08 1.52
CA LEU A 34 -0.95 11.98 2.92
C LEU A 34 -2.43 11.58 3.06
N PHE A 35 -3.31 12.18 2.25
CA PHE A 35 -4.73 11.82 2.22
C PHE A 35 -4.93 10.36 1.80
N LEU A 36 -4.19 9.89 0.79
CA LEU A 36 -4.20 8.49 0.38
C LEU A 36 -3.74 7.57 1.53
N GLY A 37 -2.67 7.93 2.24
CA GLY A 37 -2.18 7.20 3.42
C GLY A 37 -3.24 7.10 4.52
N ILE A 38 -3.96 8.18 4.80
CA ILE A 38 -5.08 8.19 5.76
C ILE A 38 -6.20 7.24 5.31
N LEU A 39 -6.56 7.26 4.03
CA LEU A 39 -7.58 6.36 3.49
C LEU A 39 -7.17 4.88 3.61
N PHE A 40 -5.91 4.56 3.31
CA PHE A 40 -5.38 3.20 3.48
C PHE A 40 -5.33 2.80 4.96
N PHE A 41 -4.86 3.69 5.83
CA PHE A 41 -4.89 3.45 7.28
C PHE A 41 -6.30 3.09 7.76
N LEU A 42 -7.29 3.90 7.42
CA LEU A 42 -8.68 3.66 7.82
C LEU A 42 -9.22 2.36 7.23
N HIS A 43 -8.94 2.09 5.95
CA HIS A 43 -9.38 0.87 5.28
C HIS A 43 -8.83 -0.38 5.97
N ILE A 44 -7.51 -0.45 6.17
CA ILE A 44 -6.87 -1.60 6.81
C ILE A 44 -7.29 -1.72 8.27
N TYR A 45 -7.38 -0.60 9.00
CA TYR A 45 -7.85 -0.60 10.39
C TYR A 45 -9.24 -1.23 10.51
N ILE A 46 -10.20 -0.79 9.68
CA ILE A 46 -11.57 -1.31 9.69
C ILE A 46 -11.59 -2.78 9.27
N SER A 47 -10.82 -3.15 8.25
CA SER A 47 -10.75 -4.51 7.74
C SER A 47 -10.21 -5.48 8.80
N VAL A 48 -9.10 -5.14 9.44
CA VAL A 48 -8.49 -5.98 10.49
C VAL A 48 -9.34 -6.00 11.75
N LEU A 49 -10.01 -4.89 12.11
CA LEU A 49 -10.88 -4.82 13.28
C LEU A 49 -12.05 -5.82 13.22
N ARG A 50 -12.46 -6.24 12.02
CA ARG A 50 -13.52 -7.25 11.85
C ARG A 50 -13.12 -8.67 12.24
N ILE A 51 -11.81 -8.94 12.33
CA ILE A 51 -11.26 -10.28 12.55
C ILE A 51 -10.29 -10.35 13.72
N SER A 52 -9.90 -9.21 14.27
CA SER A 52 -8.92 -9.10 15.34
C SER A 52 -9.27 -7.96 16.31
N ASP A 53 -8.45 -7.80 17.34
CA ASP A 53 -8.62 -6.76 18.34
C ASP A 53 -8.15 -5.36 17.84
N ARG A 54 -8.51 -4.32 18.61
CA ARG A 54 -8.19 -2.92 18.26
C ARG A 54 -6.69 -2.66 18.20
N LYS A 55 -5.88 -3.32 19.03
CA LYS A 55 -4.42 -3.12 19.05
C LYS A 55 -3.81 -3.66 17.77
N ASN A 56 -4.15 -4.90 17.39
CA ASN A 56 -3.67 -5.51 16.15
C ASN A 56 -4.14 -4.71 14.92
N ALA A 57 -5.39 -4.23 14.89
CA ALA A 57 -5.89 -3.40 13.81
C ALA A 57 -5.08 -2.10 13.69
N PHE A 58 -4.81 -1.42 14.80
CA PHE A 58 -4.02 -0.19 14.82
C PHE A 58 -2.60 -0.42 14.33
N PHE A 59 -1.88 -1.41 14.88
CA PHE A 59 -0.50 -1.69 14.50
C PHE A 59 -0.37 -2.22 13.06
N SER A 60 -1.39 -2.88 12.52
CA SER A 60 -1.41 -3.31 11.11
C SER A 60 -1.58 -2.13 10.15
N ALA A 61 -2.33 -1.11 10.54
CA ALA A 61 -2.64 0.05 9.69
C ALA A 61 -1.61 1.19 9.83
N LEU A 62 -1.02 1.35 11.02
CA LEU A 62 -0.09 2.44 11.34
C LEU A 62 1.06 2.62 10.33
N PRO A 63 1.72 1.56 9.83
CA PRO A 63 2.81 1.71 8.90
C PRO A 63 2.45 2.46 7.62
N PHE A 64 1.21 2.32 7.12
CA PHE A 64 0.76 3.06 5.92
C PHE A 64 0.70 4.56 6.16
N LEU A 65 0.22 4.97 7.32
CA LEU A 65 0.16 6.38 7.68
C LEU A 65 1.56 6.95 7.89
N THR A 66 2.42 6.23 8.61
CA THR A 66 3.78 6.69 8.90
C THR A 66 4.64 6.82 7.64
N ALA A 67 4.48 5.93 6.66
CA ALA A 67 5.18 6.03 5.39
C ALA A 67 4.79 7.30 4.62
N CYS A 68 3.52 7.73 4.70
CA CYS A 68 3.02 8.92 3.99
C CYS A 68 3.26 10.25 4.75
N ILE A 69 3.63 10.22 6.03
CA ILE A 69 3.93 11.43 6.80
C ILE A 69 5.31 11.99 6.46
N LEU A 70 6.29 11.12 6.19
CA LEU A 70 7.65 11.54 5.87
C LEU A 70 7.77 11.80 4.36
N PRO A 71 8.07 13.04 3.95
CA PRO A 71 8.22 13.33 2.53
C PRO A 71 9.43 12.61 1.93
N SER A 72 9.21 11.93 0.81
CA SER A 72 10.28 11.24 0.07
C SER A 72 11.07 12.17 -0.86
N ALA A 73 10.51 13.34 -1.16
CA ALA A 73 11.08 14.32 -2.08
C ALA A 73 12.34 15.03 -1.55
N LEU A 74 12.86 14.58 -0.43
CA LEU A 74 14.12 15.04 0.13
C LEU A 74 15.30 14.44 -0.64
N GLN A 75 16.45 15.14 -0.60
CA GLN A 75 17.66 14.65 -1.25
C GLN A 75 17.93 13.19 -0.88
N PRO A 76 18.29 12.31 -1.84
CA PRO A 76 18.44 10.87 -1.62
C PRO A 76 19.39 10.49 -0.47
N SER A 77 20.32 11.36 -0.13
CA SER A 77 21.29 11.19 0.96
C SER A 77 20.78 11.68 2.33
N SER A 78 19.58 12.24 2.42
CA SER A 78 19.07 12.74 3.68
C SER A 78 18.62 11.60 4.61
N LEU A 79 18.80 11.79 5.92
CA LEU A 79 18.33 10.84 6.94
C LEU A 79 16.80 10.60 6.82
N LEU A 80 16.05 11.66 6.52
CA LEU A 80 14.59 11.57 6.38
C LEU A 80 14.16 10.76 5.17
N ALA A 81 14.86 10.88 4.03
CA ALA A 81 14.60 10.06 2.84
C ALA A 81 14.87 8.57 3.13
N ASN A 82 15.94 8.26 3.84
CA ASN A 82 16.25 6.89 4.23
C ASN A 82 15.20 6.34 5.21
N LEU A 83 14.74 7.13 6.17
CA LEU A 83 13.66 6.75 7.08
C LEU A 83 12.34 6.51 6.35
N HIS A 84 11.98 7.38 5.40
CA HIS A 84 10.81 7.17 4.55
C HIS A 84 10.91 5.82 3.82
N LEU A 85 12.04 5.53 3.18
CA LEU A 85 12.25 4.29 2.45
C LEU A 85 12.11 3.05 3.36
N ILE A 86 12.74 3.07 4.54
CA ILE A 86 12.64 1.99 5.52
C ILE A 86 11.18 1.80 5.97
N LEU A 87 10.48 2.88 6.30
CA LEU A 87 9.09 2.81 6.71
C LEU A 87 8.18 2.29 5.60
N ALA A 88 8.40 2.71 4.35
CA ALA A 88 7.64 2.22 3.20
C ALA A 88 7.83 0.72 2.99
N TYR A 89 9.07 0.21 3.04
CA TYR A 89 9.33 -1.23 2.91
C TYR A 89 8.78 -2.04 4.10
N CYS A 90 8.96 -1.55 5.33
CA CYS A 90 8.39 -2.18 6.51
C CYS A 90 6.85 -2.23 6.45
N SER A 91 6.23 -1.14 6.03
CA SER A 91 4.79 -1.03 5.83
C SER A 91 4.27 -2.05 4.83
N THR A 92 4.92 -2.14 3.66
CA THR A 92 4.58 -3.10 2.61
C THR A 92 4.74 -4.54 3.12
N GLY A 93 5.86 -4.86 3.74
CA GLY A 93 6.14 -6.19 4.29
C GLY A 93 5.12 -6.61 5.37
N LEU A 94 4.84 -5.72 6.31
CA LEU A 94 3.85 -5.97 7.36
C LEU A 94 2.45 -6.19 6.79
N SER A 95 2.02 -5.37 5.83
CA SER A 95 0.70 -5.52 5.23
C SER A 95 0.54 -6.83 4.47
N ILE A 96 1.58 -7.26 3.73
CA ILE A 96 1.60 -8.57 3.06
C ILE A 96 1.48 -9.68 4.10
N LEU A 97 2.29 -9.65 5.16
CA LEU A 97 2.27 -10.65 6.22
C LEU A 97 0.89 -10.74 6.90
N PHE A 98 0.28 -9.60 7.23
CA PHE A 98 -1.05 -9.58 7.84
C PHE A 98 -2.12 -10.08 6.88
N THR A 99 -2.07 -9.69 5.61
CA THR A 99 -3.02 -10.17 4.60
C THR A 99 -2.93 -11.68 4.44
N VAL A 100 -1.72 -12.22 4.29
CA VAL A 100 -1.48 -13.68 4.19
C VAL A 100 -1.94 -14.39 5.46
N LYS A 101 -1.58 -13.88 6.64
CA LYS A 101 -2.04 -14.44 7.93
C LYS A 101 -3.56 -14.52 7.97
N ASN A 102 -4.26 -13.43 7.65
CA ASN A 102 -5.71 -13.39 7.69
C ASN A 102 -6.34 -14.36 6.68
N LEU A 103 -5.78 -14.48 5.48
CA LEU A 103 -6.23 -15.44 4.48
C LEU A 103 -6.01 -16.89 4.93
N CYS A 104 -4.86 -17.20 5.49
CA CYS A 104 -4.51 -18.57 5.94
C CYS A 104 -5.39 -19.03 7.10
N PHE A 105 -5.66 -18.17 8.08
CA PHE A 105 -6.39 -18.53 9.30
C PHE A 105 -7.91 -18.31 9.22
N SER A 106 -8.43 -17.88 8.08
CA SER A 106 -9.86 -17.71 7.91
C SER A 106 -10.55 -19.00 7.45
N ASN A 107 -11.76 -19.18 7.93
CA ASN A 107 -12.66 -20.26 7.49
C ASN A 107 -13.61 -19.84 6.36
N LYS A 108 -13.46 -18.63 5.80
CA LYS A 108 -14.34 -18.13 4.74
C LYS A 108 -14.13 -18.88 3.42
N LYS A 109 -15.23 -19.26 2.75
CA LYS A 109 -15.19 -19.98 1.47
C LYS A 109 -14.48 -19.19 0.36
N ARG A 110 -14.51 -17.86 0.40
CA ARG A 110 -13.92 -16.97 -0.60
C ARG A 110 -12.40 -16.75 -0.44
N LYS A 111 -11.79 -17.27 0.63
CA LYS A 111 -10.35 -17.05 0.91
C LYS A 111 -9.44 -17.48 -0.23
N MET A 112 -9.78 -18.57 -0.92
CA MET A 112 -8.97 -19.08 -2.03
C MET A 112 -8.93 -18.10 -3.21
N ILE A 113 -10.07 -17.50 -3.54
CA ILE A 113 -10.16 -16.48 -4.61
C ILE A 113 -9.36 -15.24 -4.20
N ALA A 114 -9.56 -14.76 -2.97
CA ALA A 114 -8.82 -13.62 -2.44
C ALA A 114 -7.30 -13.88 -2.42
N PHE A 115 -6.88 -15.07 -2.00
CA PHE A 115 -5.47 -15.48 -2.00
C PHE A 115 -4.87 -15.49 -3.41
N PHE A 116 -5.59 -16.07 -4.37
CA PHE A 116 -5.16 -16.12 -5.77
C PHE A 116 -5.04 -14.73 -6.39
N LEU A 117 -6.06 -13.87 -6.21
CA LEU A 117 -6.05 -12.50 -6.72
C LEU A 117 -4.92 -11.67 -6.09
N PHE A 118 -4.73 -11.80 -4.79
CA PHE A 118 -3.65 -11.11 -4.09
C PHE A 118 -2.28 -11.57 -4.61
N GLY A 119 -2.06 -12.88 -4.73
CA GLY A 119 -0.83 -13.44 -5.27
C GLY A 119 -0.55 -13.01 -6.71
N LEU A 120 -1.56 -13.02 -7.58
CA LEU A 120 -1.44 -12.57 -8.97
C LEU A 120 -1.00 -11.10 -9.06
N LEU A 121 -1.63 -10.23 -8.27
CA LEU A 121 -1.32 -8.79 -8.27
C LEU A 121 0.03 -8.49 -7.60
N LEU A 122 0.42 -9.26 -6.58
CA LEU A 122 1.79 -9.18 -6.05
C LEU A 122 2.83 -9.56 -7.10
N CYS A 123 2.61 -10.64 -7.84
CA CYS A 123 3.52 -11.05 -8.92
C CYS A 123 3.62 -9.98 -10.00
N ALA A 124 2.48 -9.35 -10.38
CA ALA A 124 2.47 -8.25 -11.34
C ALA A 124 3.24 -7.03 -10.80
N GLY A 125 3.11 -6.71 -9.51
CA GLY A 125 3.85 -5.65 -8.85
C GLY A 125 5.36 -5.91 -8.81
N VAL A 126 5.76 -7.14 -8.49
CA VAL A 126 7.18 -7.57 -8.52
C VAL A 126 7.74 -7.50 -9.94
N TYR A 127 6.97 -7.92 -10.95
CA TYR A 127 7.38 -7.78 -12.35
C TYR A 127 7.58 -6.30 -12.73
N ALA A 128 6.64 -5.43 -12.39
CA ALA A 128 6.75 -3.99 -12.64
C ALA A 128 7.98 -3.37 -11.94
N TYR A 129 8.28 -3.79 -10.70
CA TYR A 129 9.49 -3.43 -9.99
C TYR A 129 10.76 -3.89 -10.72
N SER A 130 10.76 -5.10 -11.27
CA SER A 130 11.94 -5.71 -11.92
C SER A 130 12.36 -5.01 -13.21
N ILE A 131 11.47 -4.24 -13.86
CA ILE A 131 11.77 -3.52 -15.10
C ILE A 131 12.88 -2.49 -14.90
N HIS A 132 12.83 -1.75 -13.78
CA HIS A 132 13.79 -0.67 -13.48
C HIS A 132 14.57 -0.89 -12.16
N LEU A 133 14.36 -2.04 -11.48
CA LEU A 133 14.91 -2.35 -10.16
C LEU A 133 14.63 -1.24 -9.12
N SER A 134 13.50 -0.57 -9.27
CA SER A 134 13.05 0.49 -8.38
C SER A 134 11.54 0.44 -8.19
N VAL A 135 11.08 0.91 -7.04
CA VAL A 135 9.65 1.09 -6.79
C VAL A 135 9.14 2.16 -7.75
N ASN A 136 8.12 1.81 -8.51
CA ASN A 136 7.47 2.71 -9.46
C ASN A 136 5.95 2.70 -9.24
N THR A 137 5.26 3.69 -9.79
CA THR A 137 3.81 3.87 -9.61
C THR A 137 3.03 2.62 -10.03
N LEU A 138 3.47 1.91 -11.06
CA LEU A 138 2.80 0.70 -11.52
C LEU A 138 2.91 -0.43 -10.49
N SER A 139 4.08 -0.63 -9.87
CA SER A 139 4.26 -1.64 -8.81
C SER A 139 3.44 -1.31 -7.57
N GLU A 140 3.38 -0.04 -7.18
CA GLU A 140 2.55 0.43 -6.06
C GLU A 140 1.06 0.26 -6.36
N LEU A 141 0.64 0.53 -7.59
CA LEU A 141 -0.75 0.39 -8.02
C LEU A 141 -1.21 -1.07 -7.99
N PHE A 142 -0.41 -2.01 -8.48
CA PHE A 142 -0.70 -3.44 -8.39
C PHE A 142 -0.77 -3.93 -6.94
N TYR A 143 0.15 -3.49 -6.10
CA TYR A 143 0.14 -3.81 -4.68
C TYR A 143 -1.13 -3.30 -3.98
N CYS A 144 -1.47 -2.03 -4.17
CA CYS A 144 -2.67 -1.42 -3.59
C CYS A 144 -3.96 -2.07 -4.10
N ALA A 145 -4.03 -2.36 -5.41
CA ALA A 145 -5.16 -3.08 -6.00
C ALA A 145 -5.28 -4.50 -5.41
N GLY A 146 -4.16 -5.18 -5.17
CA GLY A 146 -4.13 -6.49 -4.55
C GLY A 146 -4.76 -6.50 -3.16
N ILE A 147 -4.41 -5.52 -2.31
CA ILE A 147 -5.01 -5.37 -0.97
C ILE A 147 -6.50 -5.08 -1.09
N LEU A 148 -6.89 -4.10 -1.91
CA LEU A 148 -8.30 -3.70 -2.04
C LEU A 148 -9.19 -4.81 -2.55
N LEU A 149 -8.75 -5.56 -3.57
CA LEU A 149 -9.50 -6.68 -4.12
C LEU A 149 -9.54 -7.87 -3.14
N CYS A 150 -8.43 -8.15 -2.46
CA CYS A 150 -8.39 -9.15 -1.41
C CYS A 150 -9.43 -8.84 -0.33
N ASP A 151 -9.46 -7.60 0.16
CA ASP A 151 -10.41 -7.16 1.17
C ASP A 151 -11.85 -7.25 0.67
N LEU A 152 -12.12 -6.84 -0.56
CA LEU A 152 -13.44 -6.93 -1.16
C LEU A 152 -13.97 -8.37 -1.18
N TYR A 153 -13.15 -9.33 -1.61
CA TYR A 153 -13.55 -10.74 -1.68
C TYR A 153 -13.54 -11.45 -0.32
N PHE A 154 -12.73 -10.99 0.60
CA PHE A 154 -12.55 -11.62 1.88
C PHE A 154 -13.51 -11.14 2.96
N TYR A 155 -13.79 -9.82 2.99
CA TYR A 155 -14.58 -9.21 4.05
C TYR A 155 -16.04 -8.93 3.67
N PHE A 156 -16.37 -8.83 2.39
CA PHE A 156 -17.72 -8.67 1.86
C PHE A 156 -18.19 -9.92 1.13
#